data_1163b4c9fe0c56df188e53f455833274
#
_entry.id   1163b4c9fe0c56df188e53f455833274
#
_cell.length_a   1.000
_cell.length_b   1.000
_cell.length_c   1.000
_cell.angle_alpha   90.00
_cell.angle_beta   90.00
_cell.angle_gamma   90.00
#
_symmetry.space_group_name_H-M   'P 1'
#
loop_
_entity.id
_entity.type
_entity.pdbx_description
1 polymer ?
#
loop_
_entity_poly.entity_id
_entity_poly.type
_entity_poly.pdbx_seq_one_letter_code
_entity_poly.pdbx_strand_id
1 'polypeptide(L)'
;LCVDRIYDQALPVSERKPACVLACPTSARLFGDVHDANSAVSIAIRESGGYALMPEWGTQPANHYLPRRKTHMKIHEDELVRADNPLKKEGKLPKPNINEPSLDDVTSW
;
A
#
# COMPACT_ATOMS: atom_id res chain seq x y z
N LEU A 1 13.01 15.63 4.76
CA LEU A 1 13.01 14.88 3.51
C LEU A 1 12.43 15.75 2.41
N CYS A 2 13.19 16.01 1.32
CA CYS A 2 12.82 16.89 0.20
C CYS A 2 12.47 18.35 0.58
N VAL A 3 12.96 18.84 1.71
CA VAL A 3 12.71 20.20 2.20
C VAL A 3 13.15 21.23 1.16
N ASP A 4 14.35 21.04 0.60
CA ASP A 4 14.89 21.92 -0.43
C ASP A 4 13.96 22.06 -1.63
N ARG A 5 13.36 20.96 -2.05
CA ARG A 5 12.44 20.94 -3.20
C ARG A 5 11.09 21.57 -2.88
N ILE A 6 10.58 21.35 -1.69
CA ILE A 6 9.24 21.85 -1.28
C ILE A 6 9.25 23.36 -1.14
N TYR A 7 10.34 23.93 -0.61
CA TYR A 7 10.48 25.36 -0.39
C TYR A 7 11.25 26.11 -1.47
N ASP A 8 11.64 25.44 -2.54
CA ASP A 8 12.33 26.07 -3.65
C ASP A 8 11.39 27.01 -4.43
N GLN A 9 11.64 28.30 -4.31
CA GLN A 9 10.86 29.31 -5.00
C GLN A 9 11.14 29.38 -6.50
N ALA A 10 12.24 28.80 -6.97
CA ALA A 10 12.57 28.71 -8.39
C ALA A 10 11.70 27.70 -9.13
N LEU A 11 11.13 26.73 -8.39
CA LEU A 11 10.23 25.73 -8.96
C LEU A 11 8.78 26.24 -9.02
N PRO A 12 8.02 25.86 -10.05
CA PRO A 12 6.58 26.14 -10.10
C PRO A 12 5.87 25.40 -8.94
N VAL A 13 4.80 25.98 -8.42
CA VAL A 13 4.06 25.43 -7.26
C VAL A 13 3.64 23.96 -7.47
N SER A 14 3.29 23.59 -8.69
CA SER A 14 2.92 22.23 -9.06
C SER A 14 4.04 21.19 -8.85
N GLU A 15 5.30 21.65 -8.92
CA GLU A 15 6.48 20.80 -8.77
C GLU A 15 7.11 20.85 -7.38
N ARG A 16 6.62 21.73 -6.50
CA ARG A 16 7.04 21.82 -5.09
C ARG A 16 6.49 20.66 -4.27
N LYS A 17 6.83 19.44 -4.68
CA LYS A 17 6.39 18.20 -4.04
C LYS A 17 7.59 17.29 -3.82
N PRO A 18 7.51 16.39 -2.85
CA PRO A 18 8.54 15.38 -2.66
C PRO A 18 8.78 14.57 -3.93
N ALA A 19 10.03 14.21 -4.20
CA ALA A 19 10.41 13.45 -5.40
C ALA A 19 9.64 12.13 -5.52
N CYS A 20 9.35 11.47 -4.39
CA CYS A 20 8.57 10.22 -4.37
C CYS A 20 7.11 10.40 -4.80
N VAL A 21 6.54 11.60 -4.65
CA VAL A 21 5.19 11.91 -5.12
C VAL A 21 5.20 12.13 -6.63
N LEU A 22 6.21 12.87 -7.14
CA LEU A 22 6.34 13.14 -8.56
C LEU A 22 6.70 11.89 -9.37
N ALA A 23 7.53 11.03 -8.80
CA ALA A 23 7.96 9.79 -9.46
C ALA A 23 6.90 8.66 -9.40
N CYS A 24 5.79 8.86 -8.71
CA CYS A 24 4.76 7.81 -8.58
C CYS A 24 3.91 7.72 -9.85
N PRO A 25 4.05 6.67 -10.68
CA PRO A 25 3.36 6.57 -11.96
C PRO A 25 1.84 6.38 -11.80
N THR A 26 1.42 5.84 -10.65
CA THR A 26 0.00 5.57 -10.35
C THR A 26 -0.67 6.71 -9.60
N SER A 27 0.06 7.80 -9.29
CA SER A 27 -0.43 8.90 -8.46
C SER A 27 -1.00 8.45 -7.10
N ALA A 28 -0.47 7.34 -6.57
CA ALA A 28 -0.95 6.76 -5.31
C ALA A 28 -0.45 7.52 -4.07
N ARG A 29 0.48 8.47 -4.25
CA ARG A 29 1.05 9.26 -3.16
C ARG A 29 0.50 10.68 -3.20
N LEU A 30 -0.09 11.09 -2.10
CA LEU A 30 -0.53 12.46 -1.88
C LEU A 30 0.44 13.16 -0.93
N PHE A 31 0.61 14.46 -1.10
CA PHE A 31 1.41 15.31 -0.23
C PHE A 31 0.64 16.59 0.06
N GLY A 32 0.66 17.02 1.31
CA GLY A 32 0.01 18.25 1.75
C GLY A 32 0.05 18.41 3.26
N ASP A 33 -0.55 19.48 3.74
CA ASP A 33 -0.67 19.77 5.16
C ASP A 33 -1.89 19.05 5.74
N VAL A 34 -1.67 18.21 6.75
CA VAL A 34 -2.74 17.49 7.46
C VAL A 34 -3.55 18.42 8.36
N HIS A 35 -2.97 19.54 8.79
CA HIS A 35 -3.65 20.51 9.64
C HIS A 35 -4.57 21.45 8.85
N ASP A 36 -4.39 21.55 7.55
CA ASP A 36 -5.32 22.26 6.68
C ASP A 36 -6.49 21.33 6.31
N ALA A 37 -7.66 21.61 6.84
CA ALA A 37 -8.88 20.83 6.61
C ALA A 37 -9.30 20.74 5.12
N ASN A 38 -8.89 21.73 4.32
CA ASN A 38 -9.20 21.81 2.89
C ASN A 38 -8.14 21.18 2.01
N SER A 39 -7.03 20.72 2.58
CA SER A 39 -5.97 20.06 1.81
C SER A 39 -6.47 18.72 1.23
N ALA A 40 -5.98 18.37 0.06
CA ALA A 40 -6.32 17.09 -0.59
C ALA A 40 -5.99 15.88 0.31
N VAL A 41 -4.94 16.00 1.12
CA VAL A 41 -4.51 14.96 2.07
C VAL A 41 -5.53 14.81 3.19
N SER A 42 -5.95 15.91 3.82
CA SER A 42 -6.93 15.89 4.93
C SER A 42 -8.27 15.35 4.45
N ILE A 43 -8.71 15.76 3.27
CA ILE A 43 -9.93 15.25 2.65
C ILE A 43 -9.82 13.74 2.40
N ALA A 44 -8.73 13.29 1.81
CA ALA A 44 -8.51 11.87 1.52
C ALA A 44 -8.49 11.00 2.79
N ILE A 45 -7.82 11.47 3.85
CA ILE A 45 -7.77 10.77 5.14
C ILE A 45 -9.18 10.65 5.73
N ARG A 46 -9.95 11.74 5.73
CA ARG A 46 -11.28 11.77 6.30
C ARG A 46 -12.29 10.92 5.52
N GLU A 47 -12.30 11.04 4.20
CA GLU A 47 -13.29 10.37 3.34
C GLU A 47 -12.98 8.89 3.11
N SER A 48 -11.71 8.53 3.06
CA SER A 48 -11.28 7.14 2.80
C SER A 48 -10.93 6.37 4.06
N GLY A 49 -11.02 6.98 5.25
CA GLY A 49 -10.68 6.33 6.51
C GLY A 49 -9.18 6.08 6.64
N GLY A 50 -8.36 7.12 6.39
CA GLY A 50 -6.92 7.03 6.51
C GLY A 50 -6.47 6.65 7.92
N TYR A 51 -5.42 5.87 8.03
CA TYR A 51 -4.89 5.38 9.31
C TYR A 51 -3.36 5.51 9.37
N ALA A 52 -2.86 5.65 10.60
CA ALA A 52 -1.43 5.59 10.89
C ALA A 52 -1.03 4.16 11.25
N LEU A 53 0.21 3.77 10.94
CA LEU A 53 0.74 2.47 11.36
C LEU A 53 1.09 2.50 12.86
N MET A 54 0.72 1.42 13.55
CA MET A 54 1.08 1.19 14.96
C MET A 54 0.78 2.39 15.87
N PRO A 55 -0.47 2.90 15.92
CA PRO A 55 -0.83 4.04 16.74
C PRO A 55 -0.62 3.79 18.23
N GLU A 56 -0.66 2.52 18.66
CA GLU A 56 -0.43 2.08 20.03
C GLU A 56 0.99 2.40 20.54
N TRP A 57 1.93 2.62 19.64
CA TRP A 57 3.32 2.94 20.02
C TRP A 57 3.53 4.43 20.23
N GLY A 58 2.53 5.27 19.97
CA GLY A 58 2.60 6.71 20.20
C GLY A 58 3.63 7.46 19.35
N THR A 59 4.10 6.88 18.26
CA THR A 59 5.14 7.46 17.40
C THR A 59 4.67 8.65 16.57
N GLN A 60 3.35 8.87 16.48
CA GLN A 60 2.73 9.95 15.70
C GLN A 60 3.34 10.10 14.29
N PRO A 61 3.29 9.06 13.46
CA PRO A 61 3.93 9.08 12.15
C PRO A 61 3.27 10.13 11.23
N ALA A 62 4.11 10.84 10.46
CA ALA A 62 3.63 11.79 9.45
C ALA A 62 2.95 11.11 8.26
N ASN A 63 3.23 9.82 8.04
CA ASN A 63 2.65 9.07 6.95
C ASN A 63 1.33 8.42 7.39
N HIS A 64 0.30 8.63 6.57
CA HIS A 64 -1.00 7.98 6.70
C HIS A 64 -1.23 7.06 5.51
N TYR A 65 -1.92 5.97 5.74
CA TYR A 65 -2.25 4.98 4.74
C TYR A 65 -3.75 4.98 4.50
N LEU A 66 -4.14 4.94 3.23
CA LEU A 66 -5.54 4.76 2.88
C LEU A 66 -5.82 3.26 2.73
N PRO A 67 -6.98 2.79 3.20
CA PRO A 67 -7.38 1.40 2.99
C PRO A 67 -7.48 1.09 1.50
N ARG A 68 -7.25 -0.16 1.15
CA ARG A 68 -7.44 -0.62 -0.21
C ARG A 68 -8.87 -0.33 -0.66
N ARG A 69 -9.02 0.36 -1.78
CA ARG A 69 -10.33 0.50 -2.40
C ARG A 69 -10.90 -0.90 -2.62
N LYS A 70 -12.09 -1.15 -2.08
CA LYS A 70 -12.84 -2.35 -2.45
C LYS A 70 -13.24 -2.15 -3.91
N THR A 71 -12.41 -2.59 -4.80
CA THR A 71 -12.81 -2.79 -6.18
C THR A 71 -13.91 -3.85 -6.07
N HIS A 72 -15.13 -3.48 -6.40
CA HIS A 72 -16.15 -4.45 -6.72
C HIS A 72 -15.77 -5.10 -8.07
N MET A 73 -14.64 -5.80 -8.08
CA MET A 73 -14.53 -6.92 -8.95
C MET A 73 -15.59 -7.89 -8.43
N LYS A 74 -16.77 -7.85 -9.02
CA LYS A 74 -17.61 -9.01 -9.08
C LYS A 74 -16.77 -10.01 -9.87
N ILE A 75 -15.92 -10.75 -9.16
CA ILE A 75 -15.44 -12.02 -9.68
C ILE A 75 -16.72 -12.79 -9.79
N HIS A 76 -17.23 -12.92 -11.02
CA HIS A 76 -18.33 -13.82 -11.27
C HIS A 76 -17.84 -15.16 -10.77
N GLU A 77 -18.50 -15.66 -9.72
CA GLU A 77 -18.19 -17.00 -9.20
C GLU A 77 -18.23 -18.03 -10.31
N ASP A 78 -19.02 -17.77 -11.35
CA ASP A 78 -19.11 -18.55 -12.58
C ASP A 78 -17.78 -18.63 -13.35
N GLU A 79 -16.88 -17.64 -13.28
CA GLU A 79 -15.56 -17.70 -13.89
C GLU A 79 -14.57 -18.54 -13.10
N LEU A 80 -14.72 -18.60 -11.77
CA LEU A 80 -13.94 -19.50 -10.90
C LEU A 80 -14.39 -20.96 -11.04
N VAL A 81 -15.57 -21.19 -11.59
CA VAL A 81 -16.18 -22.53 -11.76
C VAL A 81 -15.91 -23.11 -13.15
N ARG A 82 -15.19 -22.42 -14.04
CA ARG A 82 -14.82 -23.03 -15.31
C ARG A 82 -14.07 -24.32 -15.07
N ALA A 83 -14.54 -25.39 -15.71
CA ALA A 83 -14.05 -26.77 -15.56
C ALA A 83 -12.56 -26.93 -15.89
N ASP A 84 -11.98 -25.93 -16.52
CA ASP A 84 -10.60 -25.88 -17.03
C ASP A 84 -9.66 -25.13 -16.09
N ASN A 85 -10.12 -24.65 -14.94
CA ASN A 85 -9.24 -24.03 -13.97
C ASN A 85 -8.28 -25.09 -13.40
N PRO A 86 -6.96 -25.02 -13.70
CA PRO A 86 -6.00 -26.02 -13.27
C PRO A 86 -5.94 -26.18 -11.75
N LEU A 87 -6.31 -25.14 -10.99
CA LEU A 87 -6.36 -25.18 -9.53
C LEU A 87 -7.51 -26.05 -8.98
N LYS A 88 -8.51 -26.38 -9.84
CA LYS A 88 -9.61 -27.27 -9.44
C LYS A 88 -9.34 -28.75 -9.72
N LYS A 89 -8.40 -29.05 -10.62
CA LYS A 89 -8.03 -30.43 -10.95
C LYS A 89 -7.17 -31.09 -9.87
N GLU A 90 -6.53 -30.28 -9.05
CA GLU A 90 -5.70 -30.76 -7.94
C GLU A 90 -6.38 -30.42 -6.63
N GLY A 91 -7.40 -31.20 -6.28
CA GLY A 91 -8.04 -31.16 -4.97
C GLY A 91 -7.12 -31.65 -3.83
N LYS A 92 -5.83 -31.45 -3.98
CA LYS A 92 -4.81 -31.75 -2.98
C LYS A 92 -3.73 -30.68 -3.10
N LEU A 93 -3.66 -29.81 -2.11
CA LEU A 93 -2.44 -29.04 -1.86
C LEU A 93 -1.26 -30.00 -1.92
N PRO A 94 -0.19 -29.69 -2.66
CA PRO A 94 1.01 -30.50 -2.63
C PRO A 94 1.42 -30.66 -1.17
N LYS A 95 1.60 -31.90 -0.74
CA LYS A 95 2.10 -32.14 0.62
C LYS A 95 3.46 -31.47 0.72
N PRO A 96 3.74 -30.73 1.79
CA PRO A 96 5.05 -30.13 1.97
C PRO A 96 6.10 -31.23 1.81
N ASN A 97 7.12 -30.96 1.03
CA ASN A 97 8.23 -31.88 0.82
C ASN A 97 8.97 -31.99 2.17
N ILE A 98 8.74 -33.10 2.86
CA ILE A 98 9.36 -33.37 4.19
C ILE A 98 10.90 -33.54 4.11
N ASN A 99 11.49 -33.43 2.91
CA ASN A 99 12.94 -33.48 2.71
C ASN A 99 13.56 -32.07 2.58
N GLU A 100 12.77 -31.00 2.69
CA GLU A 100 13.35 -29.66 2.83
C GLU A 100 13.85 -29.50 4.27
N PRO A 101 15.11 -29.07 4.48
CA PRO A 101 15.63 -28.82 5.81
C PRO A 101 14.74 -27.77 6.48
N SER A 102 14.29 -28.08 7.69
CA SER A 102 13.49 -27.14 8.46
C SER A 102 14.32 -25.89 8.74
N LEU A 103 13.64 -24.74 8.84
CA LEU A 103 14.29 -23.47 9.18
C LEU A 103 15.11 -23.54 10.49
N ASP A 104 14.83 -24.52 11.34
CA ASP A 104 15.54 -24.73 12.59
C ASP A 104 16.96 -25.29 12.40
N ASP A 105 17.21 -25.92 11.24
CA ASP A 105 18.54 -26.45 10.93
C ASP A 105 19.53 -25.36 10.43
N VAL A 106 19.02 -24.19 10.09
CA VAL A 106 19.84 -23.08 9.55
C VAL A 106 20.39 -22.17 10.66
N THR A 107 19.94 -22.32 11.89
CA THR A 107 20.33 -21.45 13.03
C THR A 107 21.48 -21.98 13.88
N SER A 108 22.09 -23.10 13.54
CA SER A 108 23.28 -23.61 14.22
C SER A 108 24.57 -23.20 13.49
N TRP A 109 24.90 -21.91 13.61
CA TRP A 109 26.25 -21.37 13.35
C TRP A 109 26.79 -20.73 14.61
#